data_b1331e9e3643b7cf6e51ac452c7b72cc
#
_entry.id   b1331e9e3643b7cf6e51ac452c7b72cc
#
_cell.length_a   1.000
_cell.length_b   1.000
_cell.length_c   1.000
_cell.angle_alpha   90.00
_cell.angle_beta   90.00
_cell.angle_gamma   90.00
#
_symmetry.space_group_name_H-M   'P 1'
#
loop_
_entity.id
_entity.type
_entity.pdbx_description
1 polymer ?
#
loop_
_entity_poly.entity_id
_entity_poly.type
_entity_poly.pdbx_seq_one_letter_code
_entity_poly.pdbx_strand_id
1 'polypeptide(L)'
;DWYRPDLIVDAVQGRNLKLLARLDHQPFWAQEDGGIVPLPSAPPKNYQDFGGFCHAVAERYQGRIAAYQVWNEPNLSREWGNKPPNSAEYVQLLAACYVGVKTADPNAMVISAGLAPTGTDDDTAMPDDKFMRGMYEAGGARYFDALGAHAAGYMNPPERSPDDTEA
;
A
#
# COMPACT_ATOMS: atom_id res chain seq x y z
N ASP A 1 9.62 16.28 7.22
CA ASP A 1 8.77 17.35 7.73
C ASP A 1 7.42 16.77 8.15
N TRP A 2 7.03 17.02 9.42
CA TRP A 2 5.79 16.49 10.02
C TRP A 2 4.66 17.51 10.07
N TYR A 3 4.89 18.73 9.64
CA TYR A 3 3.93 19.84 9.79
C TYR A 3 2.56 19.53 9.18
N ARG A 4 2.51 19.10 7.90
CA ARG A 4 1.25 18.77 7.24
C ARG A 4 0.58 17.51 7.81
N PRO A 5 1.30 16.39 8.03
CA PRO A 5 0.73 15.23 8.71
C PRO A 5 0.15 15.55 10.09
N ASP A 6 0.85 16.36 10.91
CA ASP A 6 0.35 16.77 12.22
C ASP A 6 -0.99 17.51 12.12
N LEU A 7 -1.09 18.49 11.20
CA LEU A 7 -2.33 19.23 10.98
C LEU A 7 -3.50 18.32 10.58
N ILE A 8 -3.24 17.31 9.73
CA ILE A 8 -4.28 16.36 9.29
C ILE A 8 -4.75 15.52 10.46
N VAL A 9 -3.81 14.92 11.21
CA VAL A 9 -4.14 14.06 12.36
C VAL A 9 -4.90 14.85 13.44
N ASP A 10 -4.46 16.09 13.75
CA ASP A 10 -5.11 16.95 14.72
C ASP A 10 -6.54 17.31 14.28
N ALA A 11 -6.71 17.66 13.00
CA ALA A 11 -8.02 18.03 12.44
C ALA A 11 -9.02 16.86 12.44
N VAL A 12 -8.56 15.64 12.16
CA VAL A 12 -9.37 14.41 12.18
C VAL A 12 -9.80 14.09 13.61
N GLN A 13 -8.85 14.12 14.55
CA GLN A 13 -9.15 13.86 15.96
C GLN A 13 -10.09 14.91 16.57
N GLY A 14 -9.88 16.19 16.26
CA GLY A 14 -10.77 17.27 16.71
C GLY A 14 -12.20 17.13 16.23
N ARG A 15 -12.47 16.25 15.26
CA ARG A 15 -13.80 15.92 14.73
C ARG A 15 -14.30 14.55 15.14
N ASN A 16 -13.58 13.86 16.03
CA ASN A 16 -13.88 12.49 16.47
C ASN A 16 -14.02 11.50 15.30
N LEU A 17 -13.20 11.68 14.25
CA LEU A 17 -13.12 10.78 13.10
C LEU A 17 -11.95 9.80 13.28
N LYS A 18 -12.06 8.64 12.66
CA LYS A 18 -10.94 7.69 12.54
C LYS A 18 -10.18 7.95 11.25
N LEU A 19 -8.86 7.91 11.33
CA LEU A 19 -7.98 8.07 10.19
C LEU A 19 -7.42 6.72 9.73
N LEU A 20 -7.54 6.44 8.44
CA LEU A 20 -6.75 5.47 7.71
C LEU A 20 -5.69 6.23 6.92
N ALA A 21 -4.43 5.94 7.14
CA ALA A 21 -3.32 6.55 6.42
C ALA A 21 -2.71 5.55 5.44
N ARG A 22 -2.60 5.95 4.16
CA ARG A 22 -1.81 5.18 3.20
C ARG A 22 -0.36 5.62 3.28
N LEU A 23 0.54 4.64 3.43
CA LEU A 23 1.98 4.81 3.41
C LEU A 23 2.50 4.30 2.07
N ASP A 24 2.92 5.19 1.22
CA ASP A 24 3.44 4.89 -0.11
C ASP A 24 4.49 5.93 -0.53
N HIS A 25 5.04 5.75 -1.72
CA HIS A 25 6.05 6.60 -2.30
C HIS A 25 7.35 6.63 -1.47
N GLN A 26 8.42 6.99 -2.11
CA GLN A 26 9.73 7.04 -1.47
C GLN A 26 10.45 8.35 -1.79
N PRO A 27 11.32 8.84 -0.90
CA PRO A 27 12.19 9.96 -1.20
C PRO A 27 13.27 9.53 -2.21
N PHE A 28 13.81 10.49 -2.97
CA PHE A 28 14.78 10.22 -4.03
C PHE A 28 16.00 9.44 -3.56
N TRP A 29 16.50 9.71 -2.35
CA TRP A 29 17.67 9.01 -1.81
C TRP A 29 17.45 7.50 -1.57
N ALA A 30 16.19 7.06 -1.45
CA ALA A 30 15.85 5.65 -1.23
C ALA A 30 15.65 4.88 -2.55
N GLN A 31 15.73 5.55 -3.70
CA GLN A 31 15.59 4.93 -5.01
C GLN A 31 16.84 4.13 -5.38
N GLU A 32 16.67 3.15 -6.26
CA GLU A 32 17.73 2.24 -6.66
C GLU A 32 18.91 2.95 -7.36
N ASP A 33 18.62 3.97 -8.15
CA ASP A 33 19.59 4.78 -8.91
C ASP A 33 20.07 6.03 -8.15
N GLY A 34 19.74 6.15 -6.86
CA GLY A 34 20.06 7.33 -6.05
C GLY A 34 19.22 8.56 -6.41
N GLY A 35 18.11 8.37 -7.14
CA GLY A 35 17.16 9.44 -7.46
C GLY A 35 17.54 10.27 -8.69
N ILE A 36 18.36 9.74 -9.60
CA ILE A 36 18.71 10.40 -10.87
C ILE A 36 17.46 10.67 -11.71
N VAL A 37 16.54 9.72 -11.75
CA VAL A 37 15.22 9.88 -12.37
C VAL A 37 14.15 9.75 -11.29
N PRO A 38 13.32 10.77 -11.04
CA PRO A 38 12.27 10.69 -10.04
C PRO A 38 11.23 9.63 -10.41
N LEU A 39 11.17 8.54 -9.66
CA LEU A 39 10.15 7.49 -9.76
C LEU A 39 9.55 7.26 -8.36
N PRO A 40 8.71 8.19 -7.87
CA PRO A 40 8.18 8.11 -6.50
C PRO A 40 7.33 6.86 -6.25
N SER A 41 6.72 6.28 -7.29
CA SER A 41 5.96 5.02 -7.22
C SER A 41 6.85 3.77 -7.27
N ALA A 42 8.18 3.91 -7.43
CA ALA A 42 9.08 2.76 -7.34
C ALA A 42 9.21 2.30 -5.89
N PRO A 43 9.33 1.00 -5.61
CA PRO A 43 9.67 0.54 -4.28
C PRO A 43 11.11 0.99 -3.92
N PRO A 44 11.42 1.21 -2.63
CA PRO A 44 12.77 1.58 -2.22
C PRO A 44 13.75 0.43 -2.45
N LYS A 45 15.00 0.79 -2.70
CA LYS A 45 16.11 -0.18 -2.86
C LYS A 45 16.26 -1.10 -1.64
N ASN A 46 16.03 -0.55 -0.46
CA ASN A 46 16.08 -1.29 0.80
C ASN A 46 14.73 -1.19 1.52
N TYR A 47 14.01 -2.27 1.60
CA TYR A 47 12.69 -2.30 2.26
C TYR A 47 12.75 -2.01 3.76
N GLN A 48 13.91 -2.18 4.41
CA GLN A 48 14.06 -1.81 5.82
C GLN A 48 14.00 -0.29 6.04
N ASP A 49 14.40 0.52 5.05
CA ASP A 49 14.24 1.97 5.13
C ASP A 49 12.75 2.35 5.14
N PHE A 50 11.93 1.64 4.35
CA PHE A 50 10.47 1.81 4.38
C PHE A 50 9.86 1.31 5.70
N GLY A 51 10.36 0.19 6.22
CA GLY A 51 9.98 -0.31 7.55
C GLY A 51 10.30 0.70 8.66
N GLY A 52 11.47 1.33 8.61
CA GLY A 52 11.86 2.42 9.51
C GLY A 52 10.96 3.66 9.40
N PHE A 53 10.55 4.02 8.19
CA PHE A 53 9.56 5.08 7.97
C PHE A 53 8.19 4.71 8.56
N CYS A 54 7.70 3.49 8.31
CA CYS A 54 6.43 3.01 8.89
C CYS A 54 6.48 3.05 10.42
N HIS A 55 7.60 2.63 11.03
CA HIS A 55 7.81 2.71 12.47
C HIS A 55 7.73 4.14 12.97
N ALA A 56 8.47 5.07 12.37
CA ALA A 56 8.51 6.47 12.79
C ALA A 56 7.13 7.15 12.69
N VAL A 57 6.33 6.83 11.65
CA VAL A 57 4.95 7.33 11.53
C VAL A 57 4.06 6.75 12.62
N ALA A 58 4.12 5.43 12.85
CA ALA A 58 3.31 4.75 13.86
C ALA A 58 3.66 5.19 15.29
N GLU A 59 4.95 5.39 15.59
CA GLU A 59 5.42 5.90 16.87
C GLU A 59 4.91 7.34 17.12
N ARG A 60 5.04 8.22 16.11
CA ARG A 60 4.57 9.60 16.22
C ARG A 60 3.08 9.71 16.47
N TYR A 61 2.29 8.87 15.82
CA TYR A 61 0.83 8.93 15.87
C TYR A 61 0.20 7.76 16.62
N GLN A 62 0.93 7.16 17.55
CA GLN A 62 0.47 6.01 18.34
C GLN A 62 -0.92 6.28 18.95
N GLY A 63 -1.86 5.37 18.71
CA GLY A 63 -3.25 5.46 19.15
C GLY A 63 -4.09 6.55 18.45
N ARG A 64 -3.53 7.31 17.50
CA ARG A 64 -4.18 8.41 16.80
C ARG A 64 -4.57 8.06 15.36
N ILE A 65 -3.85 7.16 14.71
CA ILE A 65 -4.17 6.60 13.40
C ILE A 65 -4.71 5.19 13.61
N ALA A 66 -5.92 4.93 13.14
CA ALA A 66 -6.59 3.65 13.37
C ALA A 66 -6.06 2.52 12.46
N ALA A 67 -5.62 2.88 11.26
CA ALA A 67 -5.17 1.91 10.27
C ALA A 67 -4.13 2.51 9.32
N TYR A 68 -3.21 1.67 8.87
CA TYR A 68 -2.18 1.99 7.87
C TYR A 68 -2.35 1.06 6.67
N GLN A 69 -2.62 1.63 5.49
CA GLN A 69 -2.57 0.90 4.22
C GLN A 69 -1.17 0.98 3.65
N VAL A 70 -0.60 -0.16 3.30
CA VAL A 70 0.79 -0.27 2.84
C VAL A 70 0.83 -0.32 1.33
N TRP A 71 1.29 0.76 0.70
CA TRP A 71 1.39 0.95 -0.75
C TRP A 71 0.05 1.11 -1.48
N ASN A 72 0.12 1.27 -2.82
CA ASN A 72 -1.01 1.45 -3.73
C ASN A 72 -0.82 0.60 -4.98
N GLU A 73 -1.79 -0.20 -5.35
CA GLU A 73 -1.90 -0.95 -6.61
C GLU A 73 -0.60 -1.59 -7.13
N PRO A 74 0.17 -2.34 -6.29
CA PRO A 74 1.45 -2.90 -6.71
C PRO A 74 1.33 -3.97 -7.81
N ASN A 75 0.11 -4.31 -8.20
CA ASN A 75 -0.21 -5.16 -9.34
C ASN A 75 -0.20 -4.40 -10.68
N LEU A 76 0.12 -3.09 -10.67
CA LEU A 76 0.34 -2.28 -11.85
C LEU A 76 1.81 -1.81 -11.91
N SER A 77 2.47 -1.96 -13.07
CA SER A 77 3.88 -1.56 -13.21
C SER A 77 4.11 -0.07 -12.93
N ARG A 78 3.18 0.80 -13.31
CA ARG A 78 3.25 2.24 -13.03
C ARG A 78 3.28 2.59 -11.54
N GLU A 79 2.72 1.72 -10.69
CA GLU A 79 2.72 1.86 -9.23
C GLU A 79 3.86 1.05 -8.58
N TRP A 80 4.69 0.40 -9.40
CA TRP A 80 5.83 -0.43 -8.99
C TRP A 80 7.14 -0.01 -9.69
N GLY A 81 7.30 1.29 -9.98
CA GLY A 81 8.51 1.85 -10.58
C GLY A 81 8.71 1.46 -12.04
N ASN A 82 7.63 1.24 -12.79
CA ASN A 82 7.62 0.73 -14.15
C ASN A 82 8.30 -0.65 -14.32
N LYS A 83 8.44 -1.40 -13.22
CA LYS A 83 8.86 -2.81 -13.25
C LYS A 83 7.64 -3.72 -13.38
N PRO A 84 7.79 -4.93 -13.93
CA PRO A 84 6.71 -5.91 -13.91
C PRO A 84 6.21 -6.15 -12.48
N PRO A 85 4.88 -6.29 -12.27
CA PRO A 85 4.33 -6.57 -10.95
C PRO A 85 4.89 -7.85 -10.34
N ASN A 86 5.27 -7.79 -9.06
CA ASN A 86 5.84 -8.94 -8.34
C ASN A 86 5.27 -9.04 -6.93
N SER A 87 4.36 -9.98 -6.73
CA SER A 87 3.69 -10.18 -5.44
C SER A 87 4.63 -10.58 -4.31
N ALA A 88 5.70 -11.35 -4.62
CA ALA A 88 6.68 -11.76 -3.61
C ALA A 88 7.55 -10.58 -3.14
N GLU A 89 7.94 -9.69 -4.05
CA GLU A 89 8.64 -8.45 -3.69
C GLU A 89 7.74 -7.52 -2.86
N TYR A 90 6.48 -7.38 -3.26
CA TYR A 90 5.53 -6.60 -2.49
C TYR A 90 5.38 -7.15 -1.06
N VAL A 91 5.33 -8.47 -0.89
CA VAL A 91 5.25 -9.08 0.46
C VAL A 91 6.46 -8.74 1.32
N GLN A 92 7.66 -8.60 0.75
CA GLN A 92 8.84 -8.18 1.52
C GLN A 92 8.71 -6.73 2.02
N LEU A 93 8.22 -5.83 1.17
CA LEU A 93 7.95 -4.44 1.55
C LEU A 93 6.84 -4.37 2.62
N LEU A 94 5.74 -5.10 2.41
CA LEU A 94 4.63 -5.20 3.35
C LEU A 94 5.10 -5.71 4.72
N ALA A 95 5.92 -6.76 4.74
CA ALA A 95 6.48 -7.35 5.97
C ALA A 95 7.33 -6.33 6.74
N ALA A 96 8.19 -5.58 6.06
CA ALA A 96 9.02 -4.57 6.70
C ALA A 96 8.16 -3.47 7.34
N CYS A 97 7.13 -2.98 6.63
CA CYS A 97 6.21 -1.97 7.16
C CYS A 97 5.36 -2.53 8.31
N TYR A 98 4.82 -3.75 8.18
CA TYR A 98 4.04 -4.41 9.24
C TYR A 98 4.83 -4.50 10.56
N VAL A 99 6.07 -4.99 10.49
CA VAL A 99 6.95 -5.07 11.67
C VAL A 99 7.19 -3.68 12.25
N GLY A 100 7.45 -2.67 11.42
CA GLY A 100 7.63 -1.29 11.84
C GLY A 100 6.41 -0.75 12.59
N VAL A 101 5.22 -0.87 12.00
CA VAL A 101 3.96 -0.40 12.62
C VAL A 101 3.68 -1.15 13.91
N LYS A 102 3.70 -2.50 13.89
CA LYS A 102 3.33 -3.31 15.07
C LYS A 102 4.30 -3.17 16.24
N THR A 103 5.55 -2.82 15.96
CA THR A 103 6.53 -2.52 17.03
C THR A 103 6.22 -1.19 17.72
N ALA A 104 5.80 -0.18 16.96
CA ALA A 104 5.51 1.15 17.49
C ALA A 104 4.07 1.28 18.03
N ASP A 105 3.08 0.75 17.30
CA ASP A 105 1.67 0.76 17.69
C ASP A 105 1.03 -0.63 17.44
N PRO A 106 1.10 -1.55 18.41
CA PRO A 106 0.53 -2.90 18.27
C PRO A 106 -0.98 -2.93 18.00
N ASN A 107 -1.71 -1.87 18.35
CA ASN A 107 -3.16 -1.78 18.22
C ASN A 107 -3.61 -1.21 16.87
N ALA A 108 -2.72 -0.55 16.12
CA ALA A 108 -3.05 -0.05 14.80
C ALA A 108 -3.24 -1.21 13.82
N MET A 109 -4.28 -1.11 12.98
CA MET A 109 -4.53 -2.08 11.91
C MET A 109 -3.57 -1.86 10.75
N VAL A 110 -2.98 -2.91 10.22
CA VAL A 110 -2.21 -2.88 8.98
C VAL A 110 -3.06 -3.50 7.86
N ILE A 111 -3.24 -2.74 6.79
CA ILE A 111 -4.02 -3.15 5.62
C ILE A 111 -3.04 -3.32 4.45
N SER A 112 -3.17 -4.40 3.69
CA SER A 112 -2.38 -4.55 2.46
C SER A 112 -2.77 -3.47 1.43
N ALA A 113 -1.97 -3.29 0.38
CA ALA A 113 -2.34 -2.41 -0.72
C ALA A 113 -3.71 -2.81 -1.30
N GLY A 114 -4.52 -1.80 -1.65
CA GLY A 114 -5.65 -2.02 -2.52
C GLY A 114 -5.15 -2.38 -3.91
N LEU A 115 -5.55 -3.54 -4.42
CA LEU A 115 -5.20 -4.00 -5.76
C LEU A 115 -6.12 -3.37 -6.79
N ALA A 116 -5.55 -2.97 -7.92
CA ALA A 116 -6.35 -2.48 -9.06
C ALA A 116 -7.10 -3.64 -9.72
N PRO A 117 -8.41 -3.53 -9.93
CA PRO A 117 -9.14 -4.51 -10.72
C PRO A 117 -8.70 -4.44 -12.19
N THR A 118 -8.11 -5.51 -12.70
CA THR A 118 -7.67 -5.59 -14.09
C THR A 118 -7.65 -7.03 -14.57
N GLY A 119 -8.01 -7.24 -15.85
CA GLY A 119 -7.84 -8.52 -16.52
C GLY A 119 -6.52 -8.63 -17.30
N THR A 120 -5.70 -7.54 -17.33
CA THR A 120 -4.42 -7.53 -18.02
C THR A 120 -3.41 -8.41 -17.29
N ASP A 121 -2.75 -9.31 -18.01
CA ASP A 121 -1.74 -10.23 -17.47
C ASP A 121 -0.48 -10.19 -18.34
N ASP A 122 0.34 -9.17 -18.12
CA ASP A 122 1.60 -8.95 -18.82
C ASP A 122 2.58 -8.14 -17.94
N ASP A 123 3.68 -7.65 -18.51
CA ASP A 123 4.69 -6.86 -17.78
C ASP A 123 4.14 -5.51 -17.27
N THR A 124 2.98 -5.05 -17.73
CA THR A 124 2.40 -3.78 -17.31
C THR A 124 1.40 -3.92 -16.16
N ALA A 125 0.74 -5.07 -16.05
CA ALA A 125 -0.25 -5.34 -15.02
C ALA A 125 -0.42 -6.85 -14.78
N MET A 126 -0.80 -7.19 -13.55
CA MET A 126 -1.19 -8.55 -13.15
C MET A 126 -2.63 -8.52 -12.61
N PRO A 127 -3.50 -9.48 -13.00
CA PRO A 127 -4.84 -9.59 -12.42
C PRO A 127 -4.80 -9.61 -10.89
N ASP A 128 -5.73 -8.91 -10.27
CA ASP A 128 -5.76 -8.74 -8.82
C ASP A 128 -5.89 -10.07 -8.06
N ASP A 129 -6.69 -11.01 -8.56
CA ASP A 129 -6.80 -12.36 -7.99
C ASP A 129 -5.47 -13.16 -8.09
N LYS A 130 -4.76 -13.05 -9.22
CA LYS A 130 -3.46 -13.68 -9.44
C LYS A 130 -2.41 -13.09 -8.51
N PHE A 131 -2.36 -11.75 -8.41
CA PHE A 131 -1.44 -11.06 -7.51
C PHE A 131 -1.71 -11.44 -6.05
N MET A 132 -2.98 -11.47 -5.64
CA MET A 132 -3.38 -11.88 -4.29
C MET A 132 -2.96 -13.33 -3.98
N ARG A 133 -3.17 -14.29 -4.90
CA ARG A 133 -2.67 -15.66 -4.73
C ARG A 133 -1.17 -15.69 -4.50
N GLY A 134 -0.41 -14.97 -5.32
CA GLY A 134 1.04 -14.86 -5.17
C GLY A 134 1.46 -14.23 -3.83
N MET A 135 0.70 -13.28 -3.29
CA MET A 135 0.94 -12.76 -1.94
C MET A 135 0.79 -13.86 -0.87
N TYR A 136 -0.26 -14.70 -0.96
CA TYR A 136 -0.46 -15.81 -0.02
C TYR A 136 0.64 -16.87 -0.16
N GLU A 137 1.00 -17.22 -1.38
CA GLU A 137 2.10 -18.18 -1.68
C GLU A 137 3.45 -17.69 -1.14
N ALA A 138 3.70 -16.37 -1.19
CA ALA A 138 4.87 -15.73 -0.59
C ALA A 138 4.78 -15.58 0.95
N GLY A 139 3.71 -16.09 1.59
CA GLY A 139 3.51 -16.04 3.04
C GLY A 139 3.03 -14.69 3.57
N GLY A 140 2.47 -13.85 2.69
CA GLY A 140 2.01 -12.48 3.00
C GLY A 140 0.91 -12.40 4.06
N ALA A 141 0.09 -13.44 4.22
CA ALA A 141 -1.02 -13.48 5.20
C ALA A 141 -0.62 -13.15 6.64
N ARG A 142 0.67 -13.19 6.97
CA ARG A 142 1.21 -12.89 8.30
C ARG A 142 1.44 -11.40 8.53
N TYR A 143 1.37 -10.59 7.47
CA TYR A 143 1.85 -9.21 7.48
C TYR A 143 0.76 -8.19 7.14
N PHE A 144 -0.52 -8.56 7.33
CA PHE A 144 -1.65 -7.64 7.32
C PHE A 144 -2.77 -8.16 8.23
N ASP A 145 -3.56 -7.24 8.79
CA ASP A 145 -4.75 -7.55 9.59
C ASP A 145 -6.01 -7.52 8.71
N ALA A 146 -5.96 -6.79 7.59
CA ALA A 146 -7.03 -6.71 6.61
C ALA A 146 -6.48 -6.65 5.18
N LEU A 147 -7.19 -7.27 4.24
CA LEU A 147 -6.87 -7.20 2.82
C LEU A 147 -7.43 -5.91 2.22
N GLY A 148 -6.59 -5.17 1.49
CA GLY A 148 -7.01 -4.01 0.70
C GLY A 148 -7.52 -4.42 -0.68
N ALA A 149 -8.59 -3.78 -1.14
CA ALA A 149 -9.11 -3.95 -2.49
C ALA A 149 -9.65 -2.62 -3.03
N HIS A 150 -9.45 -2.37 -4.32
CA HIS A 150 -10.09 -1.27 -5.02
C HIS A 150 -11.23 -1.82 -5.88
N ALA A 151 -12.46 -1.51 -5.49
CA ALA A 151 -13.66 -1.98 -6.18
C ALA A 151 -14.21 -0.89 -7.13
N ALA A 152 -13.36 -0.42 -8.07
CA ALA A 152 -13.75 0.59 -9.03
C ALA A 152 -14.65 -0.04 -10.11
N GLY A 153 -15.91 0.38 -10.17
CA GLY A 153 -16.86 -0.03 -11.22
C GLY A 153 -16.65 0.71 -12.55
N TYR A 154 -15.73 1.68 -12.58
CA TYR A 154 -15.49 2.59 -13.72
C TYR A 154 -16.80 3.22 -14.22
N MET A 155 -17.22 2.94 -15.47
CA MET A 155 -18.47 3.44 -16.05
C MET A 155 -19.68 2.54 -15.79
N ASN A 156 -19.49 1.43 -15.08
CA ASN A 156 -20.57 0.51 -14.77
C ASN A 156 -21.34 0.95 -13.52
N PRO A 157 -22.68 0.99 -13.54
CA PRO A 157 -23.47 1.27 -12.35
C PRO A 157 -23.35 0.11 -11.35
N PRO A 158 -23.54 0.38 -10.04
CA PRO A 158 -23.39 -0.65 -9.00
C PRO A 158 -24.34 -1.84 -9.15
N GLU A 159 -25.46 -1.64 -9.83
CA GLU A 159 -26.49 -2.66 -10.06
C GLU A 159 -26.17 -3.59 -11.22
N ARG A 160 -25.11 -3.30 -11.99
CA ARG A 160 -24.74 -4.13 -13.13
C ARG A 160 -24.31 -5.52 -12.67
N SER A 161 -24.88 -6.55 -13.29
CA SER A 161 -24.47 -7.92 -13.03
C SER A 161 -23.04 -8.17 -13.52
N PRO A 162 -22.20 -8.90 -12.76
CA PRO A 162 -20.88 -9.32 -13.25
C PRO A 162 -20.96 -10.24 -14.47
N ASP A 163 -22.15 -10.84 -14.74
CA ASP A 163 -22.40 -11.68 -15.93
C ASP A 163 -22.78 -10.87 -17.17
N ASP A 164 -23.00 -9.56 -17.04
CA ASP A 164 -23.29 -8.69 -18.18
C ASP A 164 -21.99 -8.45 -19.00
N THR A 165 -21.92 -9.05 -20.15
CA THR A 165 -20.75 -9.00 -21.04
C THR A 165 -20.70 -7.78 -21.96
N GLU A 166 -21.72 -6.93 -21.95
CA GLU A 166 -21.77 -5.68 -22.74
C GLU A 166 -21.03 -4.56 -21.95
N ALA A 167 -19.73 -4.44 -22.18
CA ALA A 167 -18.90 -3.34 -21.70
C ALA A 167 -18.32 -2.57 -22.88
#